data_9034a1a6424bb3aeef369f1f98902977
#
_entry.id   9034a1a6424bb3aeef369f1f98902977
#
_cell.length_a   1.000
_cell.length_b   1.000
_cell.length_c   1.000
_cell.angle_alpha   90.00
_cell.angle_beta   90.00
_cell.angle_gamma   90.00
#
_symmetry.space_group_name_H-M   'P 1'
#
loop_
_entity.id
_entity.type
_entity.pdbx_description
1 polymer ?
#
loop_
_entity_poly.entity_id
_entity_poly.type
_entity_poly.pdbx_seq_one_letter_code
_entity_poly.pdbx_strand_id
1 'polypeptide(L)'
;MAHTHEDIACAMAHGEVPAPTGDRRLVAVFASPVALQLVHLAAHVGFDCVVLDPDRDLEGVTTVRTAEQAGVDAHTDVVVTDHDRPELGDVLAAVLGTPARWVGVMGSPRHTAPHVAALQERGLPEAQIRRVHRPIGLDIGSKAPAEIAVSTVAGLLADRAGRSGGFYGS
;
A
#
# COMPACT_ATOMS: atom_id res chain seq x y z
N MET A 1 -33.85 18.78 0.03
CA MET A 1 -33.80 17.61 0.90
C MET A 1 -32.35 17.16 0.96
N ALA A 2 -31.72 17.18 2.12
CA ALA A 2 -30.36 16.69 2.28
C ALA A 2 -30.41 15.15 2.27
N HIS A 3 -29.82 14.51 1.28
CA HIS A 3 -29.63 13.07 1.28
C HIS A 3 -28.76 12.70 2.50
N THR A 4 -29.19 11.73 3.29
CA THR A 4 -28.41 11.23 4.42
C THR A 4 -27.18 10.47 3.92
N HIS A 5 -26.16 10.32 4.76
CA HIS A 5 -24.93 9.59 4.39
C HIS A 5 -25.22 8.13 3.99
N GLU A 6 -26.26 7.53 4.55
CA GLU A 6 -26.74 6.17 4.20
C GLU A 6 -27.37 6.10 2.82
N ASP A 7 -28.13 7.12 2.41
CA ASP A 7 -28.75 7.18 1.08
C ASP A 7 -27.69 7.24 -0.03
N ILE A 8 -26.60 8.00 0.18
CA ILE A 8 -25.49 8.11 -0.77
C ILE A 8 -24.70 6.79 -0.88
N ALA A 9 -24.46 6.10 0.24
CA ALA A 9 -23.77 4.81 0.24
C ALA A 9 -24.58 3.72 -0.49
N CYS A 10 -25.89 3.73 -0.33
CA CYS A 10 -26.80 2.83 -1.03
C CYS A 10 -26.80 3.12 -2.54
N ALA A 11 -26.90 4.38 -2.94
CA ALA A 11 -26.88 4.79 -4.34
C ALA A 11 -25.54 4.42 -5.04
N MET A 12 -24.41 4.54 -4.33
CA MET A 12 -23.11 4.06 -4.83
C MET A 12 -23.10 2.54 -5.03
N ALA A 13 -23.65 1.77 -4.09
CA ALA A 13 -23.69 0.30 -4.19
C ALA A 13 -24.56 -0.17 -5.37
N HIS A 14 -25.56 0.61 -5.75
CA HIS A 14 -26.42 0.35 -6.92
C HIS A 14 -25.88 0.94 -8.23
N GLY A 15 -24.73 1.63 -8.20
CA GLY A 15 -24.14 2.26 -9.39
C GLY A 15 -24.87 3.52 -9.86
N GLU A 16 -25.77 4.06 -9.07
CA GLU A 16 -26.54 5.28 -9.36
C GLU A 16 -25.69 6.56 -9.19
N VAL A 17 -24.67 6.45 -8.34
CA VAL A 17 -23.67 7.51 -8.09
C VAL A 17 -22.29 6.88 -8.21
N PRO A 18 -21.34 7.48 -8.95
CA PRO A 18 -19.98 6.96 -9.02
C PRO A 18 -19.35 6.97 -7.63
N ALA A 19 -18.58 5.91 -7.34
CA ALA A 19 -17.77 5.89 -6.12
C ALA A 19 -16.83 7.12 -6.12
N PRO A 20 -16.61 7.77 -4.98
CA PRO A 20 -15.70 8.91 -4.92
C PRO A 20 -14.32 8.43 -5.38
N THR A 21 -13.90 8.88 -6.55
CA THR A 21 -12.51 8.84 -6.99
C THR A 21 -11.77 9.89 -6.16
N GLY A 22 -11.55 9.58 -4.90
CA GLY A 22 -10.74 10.44 -4.04
C GLY A 22 -9.28 10.39 -4.50
N ASP A 23 -8.49 11.35 -4.05
CA ASP A 23 -7.05 11.43 -4.30
C ASP A 23 -6.32 10.25 -3.62
N ARG A 24 -6.58 9.02 -4.11
CA ARG A 24 -5.96 7.81 -3.60
C ARG A 24 -4.79 7.45 -4.48
N ARG A 25 -3.60 7.47 -3.92
CA ARG A 25 -2.40 7.05 -4.63
C ARG A 25 -1.81 5.81 -3.96
N LEU A 26 -1.34 4.87 -4.78
CA LEU A 26 -0.60 3.69 -4.35
C LEU A 26 0.76 3.66 -5.03
N VAL A 27 1.80 3.55 -4.23
CA VAL A 27 3.16 3.25 -4.70
C VAL A 27 3.52 1.84 -4.27
N ALA A 28 3.62 0.93 -5.24
CA ALA A 28 4.16 -0.40 -4.98
C ALA A 28 5.69 -0.36 -5.14
N VAL A 29 6.40 -0.70 -4.08
CA VAL A 29 7.86 -0.68 -4.08
C VAL A 29 8.39 -2.06 -4.42
N PHE A 30 9.30 -2.08 -5.38
CA PHE A 30 9.95 -3.21 -6.05
C PHE A 30 9.05 -3.96 -7.04
N ALA A 31 9.59 -4.11 -8.26
CA ALA A 31 8.96 -4.85 -9.33
C ALA A 31 8.92 -6.35 -9.00
N SER A 32 7.72 -6.86 -8.80
CA SER A 32 7.46 -8.24 -8.41
C SER A 32 6.11 -8.72 -8.96
N PRO A 33 5.87 -10.04 -9.01
CA PRO A 33 4.55 -10.57 -9.37
C PRO A 33 3.43 -10.05 -8.48
N VAL A 34 3.70 -9.81 -7.19
CA VAL A 34 2.72 -9.22 -6.26
C VAL A 34 2.47 -7.75 -6.59
N ALA A 35 3.53 -6.98 -6.91
CA ALA A 35 3.39 -5.57 -7.30
C ALA A 35 2.49 -5.42 -8.53
N LEU A 36 2.65 -6.28 -9.54
CA LEU A 36 1.81 -6.28 -10.74
C LEU A 36 0.34 -6.48 -10.40
N GLN A 37 0.02 -7.49 -9.61
CA GLN A 37 -1.36 -7.76 -9.19
C GLN A 37 -1.92 -6.64 -8.31
N LEU A 38 -1.09 -6.11 -7.41
CA LEU A 38 -1.47 -5.05 -6.48
C LEU A 38 -1.89 -3.78 -7.23
N VAL A 39 -1.07 -3.30 -8.18
CA VAL A 39 -1.39 -2.07 -8.93
C VAL A 39 -2.63 -2.23 -9.81
N HIS A 40 -2.81 -3.39 -10.43
CA HIS A 40 -4.01 -3.67 -11.23
C HIS A 40 -5.28 -3.67 -10.37
N LEU A 41 -5.28 -4.37 -9.25
CA LEU A 41 -6.44 -4.43 -8.35
C LEU A 41 -6.73 -3.08 -7.70
N ALA A 42 -5.70 -2.38 -7.24
CA ALA A 42 -5.86 -1.06 -6.63
C ALA A 42 -6.42 -0.03 -7.63
N ALA A 43 -5.99 -0.08 -8.90
CA ALA A 43 -6.54 0.79 -9.94
C ALA A 43 -8.06 0.58 -10.13
N HIS A 44 -8.55 -0.67 -10.07
CA HIS A 44 -9.98 -0.97 -10.17
C HIS A 44 -10.81 -0.37 -9.03
N VAL A 45 -10.21 -0.15 -7.86
CA VAL A 45 -10.89 0.47 -6.72
C VAL A 45 -10.51 1.95 -6.53
N GLY A 46 -10.01 2.59 -7.60
CA GLY A 46 -9.84 4.04 -7.67
C GLY A 46 -8.53 4.60 -7.13
N PHE A 47 -7.47 3.79 -7.05
CA PHE A 47 -6.12 4.31 -6.79
C PHE A 47 -5.42 4.72 -8.09
N ASP A 48 -4.72 5.83 -8.06
CA ASP A 48 -3.66 6.16 -9.02
C ASP A 48 -2.40 5.38 -8.62
N CYS A 49 -1.90 4.51 -9.50
CA CYS A 49 -0.90 3.53 -9.16
C CYS A 49 0.41 3.74 -9.92
N VAL A 50 1.54 3.58 -9.22
CA VAL A 50 2.87 3.58 -9.80
C VAL A 50 3.76 2.54 -9.10
N VAL A 51 4.71 1.96 -9.83
CA VAL A 51 5.75 1.11 -9.24
C VAL A 51 7.02 1.94 -9.04
N LEU A 52 7.62 1.82 -7.86
CA LEU A 52 8.93 2.37 -7.55
C LEU A 52 9.94 1.22 -7.48
N ASP A 53 10.86 1.17 -8.41
CA ASP A 53 11.98 0.23 -8.37
C ASP A 53 13.26 0.92 -8.88
N PRO A 54 14.33 1.01 -8.09
CA PRO A 54 15.57 1.69 -8.49
C PRO A 54 16.24 1.08 -9.74
N ASP A 55 16.00 -0.20 -10.00
CA ASP A 55 16.78 -0.97 -10.98
C ASP A 55 15.93 -1.63 -12.08
N ARG A 56 14.72 -2.09 -11.77
CA ARG A 56 13.90 -2.92 -12.65
C ARG A 56 12.65 -2.19 -13.12
N ASP A 57 12.21 -2.52 -14.33
CA ASP A 57 10.90 -2.15 -14.84
C ASP A 57 9.90 -3.29 -14.61
N LEU A 58 8.64 -2.94 -14.46
CA LEU A 58 7.53 -3.87 -14.44
C LEU A 58 6.71 -3.66 -15.73
N GLU A 59 6.68 -4.68 -16.59
CA GLU A 59 6.02 -4.61 -17.89
C GLU A 59 4.53 -4.22 -17.75
N GLY A 60 4.09 -3.29 -18.58
CA GLY A 60 2.70 -2.84 -18.61
C GLY A 60 2.31 -1.88 -17.48
N VAL A 61 3.25 -1.45 -16.63
CA VAL A 61 3.01 -0.55 -15.51
C VAL A 61 4.02 0.61 -15.53
N THR A 62 3.56 1.81 -15.18
CA THR A 62 4.46 2.94 -14.99
C THR A 62 5.41 2.65 -13.84
N THR A 63 6.72 2.61 -14.15
CA THR A 63 7.77 2.40 -13.14
C THR A 63 8.67 3.64 -13.05
N VAL A 64 8.94 4.06 -11.84
CA VAL A 64 9.83 5.19 -11.50
C VAL A 64 10.97 4.73 -10.60
N ARG A 65 12.03 5.53 -10.50
CA ARG A 65 13.28 5.13 -9.82
C ARG A 65 13.40 5.64 -8.39
N THR A 66 12.70 6.72 -8.06
CA THR A 66 12.84 7.38 -6.76
C THR A 66 11.48 7.75 -6.15
N ALA A 67 11.46 7.95 -4.83
CA ALA A 67 10.27 8.40 -4.11
C ALA A 67 9.78 9.78 -4.59
N GLU A 68 10.69 10.65 -5.02
CA GLU A 68 10.36 11.96 -5.60
C GLU A 68 9.61 11.79 -6.93
N GLN A 69 10.14 10.97 -7.84
CA GLN A 69 9.48 10.66 -9.12
C GLN A 69 8.12 9.97 -8.91
N ALA A 70 7.98 9.18 -7.86
CA ALA A 70 6.71 8.56 -7.49
C ALA A 70 5.67 9.59 -7.00
N GLY A 71 6.07 10.82 -6.67
CA GLY A 71 5.18 11.88 -6.20
C GLY A 71 4.45 11.51 -4.90
N VAL A 72 5.18 10.94 -3.95
CA VAL A 72 4.62 10.49 -2.67
C VAL A 72 4.16 11.70 -1.84
N ASP A 73 2.89 11.73 -1.48
CA ASP A 73 2.23 12.81 -0.73
C ASP A 73 1.36 12.28 0.42
N ALA A 74 0.61 13.18 1.07
CA ALA A 74 -0.26 12.85 2.21
C ALA A 74 -1.48 11.96 1.85
N HIS A 75 -1.73 11.70 0.57
CA HIS A 75 -2.79 10.80 0.08
C HIS A 75 -2.24 9.45 -0.39
N THR A 76 -0.91 9.28 -0.33
CA THR A 76 -0.21 8.11 -0.87
C THR A 76 -0.05 7.01 0.18
N ASP A 77 -0.45 5.80 -0.20
CA ASP A 77 -0.11 4.57 0.49
C ASP A 77 1.09 3.92 -0.20
N VAL A 78 2.11 3.58 0.56
CA VAL A 78 3.32 2.93 0.05
C VAL A 78 3.37 1.48 0.54
N VAL A 79 3.48 0.54 -0.39
CA VAL A 79 3.52 -0.89 -0.12
C VAL A 79 4.81 -1.49 -0.67
N VAL A 80 5.69 -1.93 0.21
CA VAL A 80 6.89 -2.70 -0.17
C VAL A 80 6.51 -4.15 -0.39
N THR A 81 6.67 -4.63 -1.63
CA THR A 81 6.23 -5.97 -2.05
C THR A 81 7.34 -7.03 -1.98
N ASP A 82 8.59 -6.61 -1.82
CA ASP A 82 9.75 -7.49 -1.69
C ASP A 82 10.70 -6.95 -0.60
N HIS A 83 10.78 -7.63 0.52
CA HIS A 83 11.59 -7.20 1.66
C HIS A 83 13.02 -7.75 1.65
N ASP A 84 13.37 -8.59 0.66
CA ASP A 84 14.69 -9.19 0.53
C ASP A 84 15.63 -8.39 -0.39
N ARG A 85 15.14 -7.27 -0.93
CA ARG A 85 15.93 -6.39 -1.80
C ARG A 85 16.99 -5.62 -1.01
N PRO A 86 18.24 -5.56 -1.51
CA PRO A 86 19.32 -4.83 -0.85
C PRO A 86 19.04 -3.33 -0.72
N GLU A 87 18.25 -2.76 -1.65
CA GLU A 87 17.87 -1.34 -1.67
C GLU A 87 16.75 -1.00 -0.66
N LEU A 88 16.22 -1.98 0.07
CA LEU A 88 15.08 -1.82 0.99
C LEU A 88 15.26 -0.63 1.93
N GLY A 89 16.41 -0.54 2.58
CA GLY A 89 16.69 0.51 3.55
C GLY A 89 16.74 1.91 2.92
N ASP A 90 17.37 2.06 1.75
CA ASP A 90 17.50 3.34 1.06
C ASP A 90 16.15 3.83 0.55
N VAL A 91 15.39 2.95 -0.05
CA VAL A 91 14.05 3.29 -0.56
C VAL A 91 13.09 3.64 0.58
N LEU A 92 13.06 2.83 1.66
CA LEU A 92 12.23 3.14 2.82
C LEU A 92 12.64 4.43 3.53
N ALA A 93 13.93 4.70 3.67
CA ALA A 93 14.41 5.96 4.26
C ALA A 93 13.93 7.16 3.43
N ALA A 94 14.04 7.09 2.11
CA ALA A 94 13.54 8.13 1.22
C ALA A 94 12.01 8.31 1.33
N VAL A 95 11.25 7.22 1.35
CA VAL A 95 9.78 7.24 1.52
C VAL A 95 9.39 7.84 2.87
N LEU A 96 10.05 7.46 3.96
CA LEU A 96 9.77 7.97 5.30
C LEU A 96 10.12 9.46 5.46
N GLY A 97 10.97 10.00 4.61
CA GLY A 97 11.24 11.44 4.49
C GLY A 97 10.13 12.23 3.80
N THR A 98 9.13 11.55 3.22
CA THR A 98 7.97 12.17 2.58
C THR A 98 6.76 12.21 3.53
N PRO A 99 5.69 12.97 3.19
CA PRO A 99 4.46 12.97 3.97
C PRO A 99 3.54 11.79 3.67
N ALA A 100 4.07 10.63 3.24
CA ALA A 100 3.27 9.44 2.94
C ALA A 100 2.21 9.17 4.03
N ARG A 101 0.95 8.97 3.62
CA ARG A 101 -0.17 8.67 4.52
C ARG A 101 0.07 7.38 5.29
N TRP A 102 0.52 6.35 4.58
CA TRP A 102 0.72 5.01 5.12
C TRP A 102 1.90 4.33 4.44
N VAL A 103 2.68 3.59 5.20
CA VAL A 103 3.83 2.83 4.69
C VAL A 103 3.79 1.43 5.29
N GLY A 104 3.83 0.41 4.44
CA GLY A 104 3.84 -0.97 4.89
C GLY A 104 4.78 -1.85 4.12
N VAL A 105 5.25 -2.90 4.80
CA VAL A 105 6.18 -3.89 4.26
C VAL A 105 5.52 -5.26 4.31
N MET A 106 5.43 -5.93 3.18
CA MET A 106 5.00 -7.32 3.11
C MET A 106 6.00 -8.24 3.82
N GLY A 107 5.50 -9.25 4.47
CA GLY A 107 6.32 -10.27 5.11
C GLY A 107 5.59 -11.00 6.21
N SER A 108 5.98 -12.26 6.43
CA SER A 108 5.42 -13.10 7.49
C SER A 108 5.76 -12.53 8.87
N PRO A 109 4.82 -12.52 9.82
CA PRO A 109 5.10 -12.15 11.22
C PRO A 109 6.11 -13.11 11.90
N ARG A 110 6.33 -14.29 11.32
CA ARG A 110 7.24 -15.30 11.83
C ARG A 110 8.73 -15.02 11.54
N HIS A 111 9.01 -14.10 10.62
CA HIS A 111 10.38 -13.75 10.25
C HIS A 111 10.77 -12.41 10.86
N THR A 112 12.08 -12.25 11.11
CA THR A 112 12.66 -10.97 11.52
C THR A 112 12.22 -9.85 10.57
N ALA A 113 12.03 -8.66 11.10
CA ALA A 113 11.64 -7.49 10.33
C ALA A 113 12.89 -6.82 9.71
N PRO A 114 13.31 -7.16 8.47
CA PRO A 114 14.57 -6.69 7.91
C PRO A 114 14.62 -5.17 7.76
N HIS A 115 13.47 -4.53 7.59
CA HIS A 115 13.37 -3.09 7.48
C HIS A 115 13.83 -2.35 8.76
N VAL A 116 13.65 -2.96 9.95
CA VAL A 116 14.04 -2.32 11.21
C VAL A 116 15.56 -2.14 11.25
N ALA A 117 16.32 -3.21 11.06
CA ALA A 117 17.77 -3.16 11.03
C ALA A 117 18.27 -2.22 9.91
N ALA A 118 17.72 -2.35 8.71
CA ALA A 118 18.10 -1.53 7.56
C ALA A 118 17.89 -0.02 7.79
N LEU A 119 16.83 0.36 8.48
CA LEU A 119 16.56 1.77 8.82
C LEU A 119 17.40 2.27 10.00
N GLN A 120 17.67 1.42 10.99
CA GLN A 120 18.58 1.73 12.11
C GLN A 120 20.00 1.98 11.61
N GLU A 121 20.51 1.16 10.70
CA GLU A 121 21.82 1.35 10.06
C GLU A 121 21.94 2.70 9.34
N ARG A 122 20.81 3.26 8.87
CA ARG A 122 20.73 4.59 8.25
C ARG A 122 20.46 5.71 9.22
N GLY A 123 20.44 5.42 10.53
CA GLY A 123 20.29 6.42 11.59
C GLY A 123 18.89 7.01 11.71
N LEU A 124 17.84 6.34 11.18
CA LEU A 124 16.48 6.82 11.34
C LEU A 124 16.02 6.72 12.81
N PRO A 125 15.33 7.74 13.33
CA PRO A 125 14.75 7.68 14.66
C PRO A 125 13.71 6.57 14.78
N GLU A 126 13.65 5.94 15.94
CA GLU A 126 12.68 4.87 16.22
C GLU A 126 11.22 5.29 15.95
N ALA A 127 10.87 6.55 16.19
CA ALA A 127 9.56 7.09 15.90
C ALA A 127 9.20 7.04 14.40
N GLN A 128 10.18 7.18 13.51
CA GLN A 128 9.98 7.03 12.08
C GLN A 128 9.90 5.55 11.68
N ILE A 129 10.75 4.70 12.26
CA ILE A 129 10.73 3.25 11.99
C ILE A 129 9.37 2.65 12.36
N ARG A 130 8.77 3.08 13.48
CA ARG A 130 7.43 2.64 13.90
C ARG A 130 6.29 3.06 12.99
N ARG A 131 6.49 3.99 12.05
CA ARG A 131 5.49 4.31 11.01
C ARG A 131 5.34 3.19 9.96
N VAL A 132 6.28 2.26 9.91
CA VAL A 132 6.24 1.14 8.97
C VAL A 132 5.39 0.00 9.54
N HIS A 133 4.27 -0.26 8.89
CA HIS A 133 3.36 -1.36 9.26
C HIS A 133 3.91 -2.69 8.75
N ARG A 134 3.88 -3.73 9.60
CA ARG A 134 4.19 -5.12 9.26
C ARG A 134 3.69 -6.06 10.34
N PRO A 135 3.04 -7.17 10.02
CA PRO A 135 2.58 -7.56 8.68
C PRO A 135 1.50 -6.62 8.13
N ILE A 136 1.21 -6.73 6.83
CA ILE A 136 0.16 -5.95 6.16
C ILE A 136 -0.83 -6.87 5.45
N GLY A 137 -2.01 -6.33 5.14
CA GLY A 137 -3.11 -7.09 4.53
C GLY A 137 -3.91 -7.89 5.55
N LEU A 138 -4.98 -8.51 5.08
CA LEU A 138 -5.81 -9.40 5.88
C LEU A 138 -5.14 -10.77 6.00
N ASP A 139 -5.28 -11.44 7.12
CA ASP A 139 -4.79 -12.82 7.27
C ASP A 139 -5.72 -13.81 6.56
N ILE A 140 -5.38 -14.13 5.33
CA ILE A 140 -6.13 -15.08 4.48
C ILE A 140 -5.38 -16.41 4.27
N GLY A 141 -4.20 -16.55 4.89
CA GLY A 141 -3.41 -17.78 4.82
C GLY A 141 -2.78 -18.10 3.45
N SER A 142 -2.86 -17.19 2.47
CA SER A 142 -2.36 -17.43 1.12
C SER A 142 -0.94 -16.92 0.89
N LYS A 143 -0.28 -17.54 -0.12
CA LYS A 143 1.01 -17.10 -0.67
C LYS A 143 0.94 -16.81 -2.18
N ALA A 144 -0.22 -16.93 -2.79
CA ALA A 144 -0.40 -16.62 -4.20
C ALA A 144 -0.34 -15.09 -4.44
N PRO A 145 0.41 -14.60 -5.42
CA PRO A 145 0.59 -13.16 -5.67
C PRO A 145 -0.73 -12.39 -5.78
N ALA A 146 -1.71 -12.91 -6.51
CA ALA A 146 -3.01 -12.27 -6.68
C ALA A 146 -3.81 -12.20 -5.37
N GLU A 147 -3.79 -13.25 -4.56
CA GLU A 147 -4.50 -13.30 -3.28
C GLU A 147 -3.84 -12.40 -2.22
N ILE A 148 -2.50 -12.34 -2.21
CA ILE A 148 -1.76 -11.37 -1.38
C ILE A 148 -2.15 -9.93 -1.78
N ALA A 149 -2.25 -9.65 -3.06
CA ALA A 149 -2.68 -8.33 -3.54
C ALA A 149 -4.11 -8.00 -3.11
N VAL A 150 -5.06 -8.94 -3.23
CA VAL A 150 -6.44 -8.79 -2.73
C VAL A 150 -6.46 -8.47 -1.25
N SER A 151 -5.74 -9.27 -0.44
CA SER A 151 -5.62 -9.07 1.01
C SER A 151 -5.07 -7.68 1.35
N THR A 152 -4.05 -7.23 0.62
CA THR A 152 -3.42 -5.93 0.85
C THR A 152 -4.35 -4.78 0.48
N VAL A 153 -5.00 -4.83 -0.68
CA VAL A 153 -5.97 -3.80 -1.11
C VAL A 153 -7.14 -3.71 -0.12
N ALA A 154 -7.68 -4.85 0.30
CA ALA A 154 -8.75 -4.89 1.29
C ALA A 154 -8.32 -4.27 2.64
N GLY A 155 -7.10 -4.57 3.09
CA GLY A 155 -6.52 -3.97 4.29
C GLY A 155 -6.35 -2.46 4.18
N LEU A 156 -5.88 -1.94 3.05
CA LEU A 156 -5.74 -0.50 2.79
C LEU A 156 -7.09 0.21 2.77
N LEU A 157 -8.11 -0.40 2.15
CA LEU A 157 -9.47 0.16 2.14
C LEU A 157 -10.05 0.20 3.55
N ALA A 158 -9.85 -0.84 4.35
CA ALA A 158 -10.28 -0.89 5.74
C ALA A 158 -9.59 0.18 6.58
N ASP A 159 -8.25 0.31 6.46
CA ASP A 159 -7.47 1.34 7.16
C ASP A 159 -7.95 2.75 6.81
N ARG A 160 -8.17 3.05 5.53
CA ARG A 160 -8.72 4.33 5.08
C ARG A 160 -10.12 4.63 5.62
N ALA A 161 -10.90 3.60 5.89
CA ALA A 161 -12.23 3.70 6.48
C ALA A 161 -12.22 3.68 8.02
N GLY A 162 -11.06 3.57 8.66
CA GLY A 162 -10.92 3.41 10.10
C GLY A 162 -11.51 2.09 10.63
N ARG A 163 -11.40 1.01 9.84
CA ARG A 163 -11.95 -0.31 10.15
C ARG A 163 -10.84 -1.35 10.29
N SER A 164 -11.11 -2.41 11.06
CA SER A 164 -10.17 -3.53 11.25
C SER A 164 -10.05 -4.45 10.03
N GLY A 165 -11.03 -4.46 9.13
CA GLY A 165 -11.06 -5.33 7.95
C GLY A 165 -11.51 -6.76 8.21
N GLY A 166 -12.10 -7.08 9.37
CA GLY A 166 -12.73 -8.37 9.66
C GLY A 166 -14.08 -8.56 8.96
N PHE A 167 -14.67 -9.75 9.07
CA PHE A 167 -16.04 -9.98 8.64
C PHE A 167 -17.02 -9.16 9.49
N TYR A 168 -18.17 -8.78 8.91
CA TYR A 168 -19.25 -8.15 9.66
C TYR A 168 -19.74 -9.07 10.78
N GLY A 169 -19.73 -8.57 12.03
CA GLY A 169 -20.20 -9.32 13.20
C GLY A 169 -19.15 -10.26 13.83
N SER A 170 -17.87 -10.19 13.42
CA SER A 170 -16.76 -10.88 14.10
C SER A 170 -16.16 -10.03 15.22
#